data_c3c606c212827e0d98185aa28e6abd1e
#
_entry.id   c3c606c212827e0d98185aa28e6abd1e
#
_cell.length_a   1.000
_cell.length_b   1.000
_cell.length_c   1.000
_cell.angle_alpha   90.00
_cell.angle_beta   90.00
_cell.angle_gamma   90.00
#
_symmetry.space_group_name_H-M   'P 1'
#
loop_
_entity.id
_entity.type
_entity.pdbx_description
1 polymer ?
#
loop_
_entity_poly.entity_id
_entity_poly.type
_entity_poly.pdbx_seq_one_letter_code
_entity_poly.pdbx_strand_id
1 'polypeptide(L)'
;MKRKIIFVGLLLAAGVALAVAQTAPHKDPPLIDAQGYQKLLEQHKGQPLLVTFWATWCEPCRDEYPMLNDFAKQYSPQGLKVVGVNLDQDGDLILMRRFLTRYKPVFPNYRKTKGDESGFINAVMPGWNGALPASFFYSKDGTQIGHLVGESDHDTYDAAIRMLLSK
;
A
#
# COMPACT_ATOMS: atom_id res chain seq x y z
N MET A 1 15.97 -77.15 -28.78
CA MET A 1 14.89 -76.24 -28.25
C MET A 1 15.53 -74.92 -27.88
N LYS A 2 15.40 -73.86 -28.71
CA LYS A 2 16.02 -72.53 -28.48
C LYS A 2 14.93 -71.59 -27.96
N ARG A 3 15.00 -71.19 -26.68
CA ARG A 3 14.08 -70.20 -26.08
C ARG A 3 14.53 -68.79 -26.49
N LYS A 4 13.70 -68.08 -27.23
CA LYS A 4 13.87 -66.64 -27.53
C LYS A 4 13.37 -65.81 -26.34
N ILE A 5 14.26 -65.04 -25.75
CA ILE A 5 13.95 -64.06 -24.72
C ILE A 5 13.60 -62.76 -25.45
N ILE A 6 12.37 -62.30 -25.30
CA ILE A 6 11.91 -61.02 -25.83
C ILE A 6 12.13 -59.99 -24.70
N PHE A 7 13.04 -59.05 -24.92
CA PHE A 7 13.20 -57.86 -24.07
C PHE A 7 12.13 -56.85 -24.45
N VAL A 8 11.16 -56.63 -23.57
CA VAL A 8 10.21 -55.53 -23.68
C VAL A 8 10.83 -54.30 -23.02
N GLY A 9 11.29 -53.37 -23.85
CA GLY A 9 11.82 -52.10 -23.38
C GLY A 9 10.69 -51.18 -22.91
N LEU A 10 10.66 -50.87 -21.62
CA LEU A 10 9.73 -49.93 -21.02
C LEU A 10 10.29 -48.51 -21.18
N LEU A 11 9.79 -47.76 -22.16
CA LEU A 11 10.10 -46.34 -22.34
C LEU A 11 9.31 -45.51 -21.28
N LEU A 12 10.01 -45.10 -20.22
CA LEU A 12 9.51 -44.10 -19.26
C LEU A 12 9.57 -42.72 -19.90
N ALA A 13 8.45 -42.22 -20.38
CA ALA A 13 8.30 -40.84 -20.81
C ALA A 13 8.19 -39.96 -19.54
N ALA A 14 9.29 -39.31 -19.14
CA ALA A 14 9.31 -38.31 -18.10
C ALA A 14 8.62 -37.03 -18.62
N GLY A 15 7.34 -36.87 -18.32
CA GLY A 15 6.60 -35.63 -18.57
C GLY A 15 7.08 -34.53 -17.63
N VAL A 16 7.86 -33.58 -18.15
CA VAL A 16 8.16 -32.34 -17.44
C VAL A 16 6.91 -31.48 -17.42
N ALA A 17 6.18 -31.49 -16.31
CA ALA A 17 5.08 -30.56 -16.09
C ALA A 17 5.68 -29.16 -15.83
N LEU A 18 5.64 -28.27 -16.83
CA LEU A 18 5.88 -26.84 -16.61
C LEU A 18 4.77 -26.32 -15.69
N ALA A 19 5.07 -26.12 -14.43
CA ALA A 19 4.22 -25.37 -13.51
C ALA A 19 4.22 -23.91 -13.97
N VAL A 20 3.20 -23.53 -14.74
CA VAL A 20 2.91 -22.12 -15.00
C VAL A 20 2.48 -21.52 -13.67
N ALA A 21 3.38 -20.76 -13.05
CA ALA A 21 3.05 -19.96 -11.87
C ALA A 21 1.94 -18.96 -12.27
N GLN A 22 0.70 -19.31 -11.97
CA GLN A 22 -0.43 -18.39 -12.12
C GLN A 22 -0.22 -17.29 -11.10
N THR A 23 0.22 -16.11 -11.56
CA THR A 23 0.18 -14.89 -10.75
C THR A 23 -1.29 -14.65 -10.41
N ALA A 24 -1.64 -14.80 -9.13
CA ALA A 24 -2.98 -14.47 -8.66
C ALA A 24 -3.34 -13.05 -9.12
N PRO A 25 -4.57 -12.82 -9.62
CA PRO A 25 -4.97 -11.50 -10.06
C PRO A 25 -4.77 -10.51 -8.90
N HIS A 26 -4.00 -9.46 -9.14
CA HIS A 26 -3.72 -8.43 -8.15
C HIS A 26 -5.07 -7.78 -7.79
N LYS A 27 -5.59 -8.08 -6.59
CA LYS A 27 -6.86 -7.51 -6.14
C LYS A 27 -6.68 -6.00 -6.00
N ASP A 28 -7.54 -5.24 -6.67
CA ASP A 28 -7.52 -3.78 -6.54
C ASP A 28 -7.66 -3.36 -5.07
N PRO A 29 -7.01 -2.26 -4.66
CA PRO A 29 -7.24 -1.68 -3.36
C PRO A 29 -8.73 -1.43 -3.12
N PRO A 30 -9.24 -1.75 -1.91
CA PRO A 30 -10.63 -1.49 -1.57
C PRO A 30 -10.94 0.01 -1.65
N LEU A 31 -12.19 0.31 -1.99
CA LEU A 31 -12.68 1.68 -2.00
C LEU A 31 -12.84 2.21 -0.58
N ILE A 32 -12.58 3.52 -0.41
CA ILE A 32 -12.72 4.23 0.85
C ILE A 32 -13.39 5.60 0.61
N ASP A 33 -14.44 5.88 1.34
CA ASP A 33 -15.11 7.18 1.42
C ASP A 33 -14.81 7.88 2.76
N ALA A 34 -15.39 9.03 3.00
CA ALA A 34 -15.20 9.77 4.25
C ALA A 34 -15.57 8.95 5.50
N GLN A 35 -16.67 8.20 5.45
CA GLN A 35 -17.07 7.35 6.57
C GLN A 35 -16.12 6.15 6.73
N GLY A 36 -15.70 5.56 5.63
CA GLY A 36 -14.71 4.49 5.62
C GLY A 36 -13.37 4.94 6.19
N TYR A 37 -12.96 6.19 5.90
CA TYR A 37 -11.76 6.79 6.48
C TYR A 37 -11.86 6.93 8.01
N GLN A 38 -12.97 7.42 8.52
CA GLN A 38 -13.18 7.48 9.98
C GLN A 38 -13.17 6.10 10.62
N LYS A 39 -13.77 5.08 9.98
CA LYS A 39 -13.71 3.69 10.45
C LYS A 39 -12.28 3.13 10.42
N LEU A 40 -11.49 3.49 9.42
CA LEU A 40 -10.08 3.10 9.33
C LEU A 40 -9.29 3.67 10.52
N LEU A 41 -9.48 4.94 10.88
CA LEU A 41 -8.84 5.53 12.05
C LEU A 41 -9.25 4.81 13.34
N GLU A 42 -10.53 4.54 13.52
CA GLU A 42 -11.06 3.80 14.69
C GLU A 42 -10.45 2.37 14.81
N GLN A 43 -10.30 1.66 13.68
CA GLN A 43 -9.71 0.32 13.64
C GLN A 43 -8.23 0.29 14.00
N HIS A 44 -7.53 1.42 13.88
CA HIS A 44 -6.11 1.54 14.21
C HIS A 44 -5.87 2.14 15.61
N LYS A 45 -6.91 2.48 16.38
CA LYS A 45 -6.73 2.88 17.78
C LYS A 45 -5.94 1.82 18.56
N GLY A 46 -5.06 2.27 19.42
CA GLY A 46 -4.08 1.44 20.11
C GLY A 46 -2.74 1.30 19.40
N GLN A 47 -2.62 1.82 18.17
CA GLN A 47 -1.41 1.73 17.35
C GLN A 47 -1.07 3.09 16.72
N PRO A 48 0.21 3.49 16.69
CA PRO A 48 0.62 4.67 15.94
C PRO A 48 0.40 4.43 14.45
N LEU A 49 -0.28 5.38 13.78
CA LEU A 49 -0.68 5.25 12.38
C LEU A 49 -0.16 6.41 11.54
N LEU A 50 0.45 6.07 10.41
CA LEU A 50 0.78 6.98 9.32
C LEU A 50 -0.16 6.70 8.15
N VAL A 51 -0.93 7.69 7.72
CA VAL A 51 -1.74 7.61 6.50
C VAL A 51 -1.11 8.52 5.45
N THR A 52 -0.69 7.94 4.32
CA THR A 52 -0.13 8.68 3.19
C THR A 52 -1.09 8.74 2.02
N PHE A 53 -1.28 9.92 1.45
CA PHE A 53 -2.12 10.19 0.29
C PHE A 53 -1.25 10.39 -0.94
N TRP A 54 -1.58 9.71 -2.03
CA TRP A 54 -0.79 9.67 -3.24
C TRP A 54 -1.65 9.51 -4.50
N ALA A 55 -1.05 9.80 -5.66
CA ALA A 55 -1.66 9.55 -6.96
C ALA A 55 -0.59 9.13 -7.98
N THR A 56 -1.00 8.47 -9.05
CA THR A 56 -0.07 8.00 -10.10
C THR A 56 0.54 9.15 -10.92
N TRP A 57 -0.16 10.26 -11.03
CA TRP A 57 0.30 11.48 -11.71
C TRP A 57 1.16 12.39 -10.81
N CYS A 58 1.22 12.12 -9.51
CA CYS A 58 2.02 12.88 -8.54
C CYS A 58 3.48 12.40 -8.59
N GLU A 59 4.36 13.19 -9.19
CA GLU A 59 5.78 12.84 -9.34
C GLU A 59 6.50 12.71 -8.00
N PRO A 60 6.41 13.69 -7.06
CA PRO A 60 7.06 13.55 -5.76
C PRO A 60 6.50 12.37 -4.94
N CYS A 61 5.23 11.99 -5.12
CA CYS A 61 4.70 10.80 -4.47
C CYS A 61 5.45 9.52 -4.89
N ARG A 62 5.88 9.45 -6.16
CA ARG A 62 6.64 8.30 -6.69
C ARG A 62 8.02 8.21 -6.06
N ASP A 63 8.62 9.35 -5.77
CA ASP A 63 9.96 9.44 -5.19
C ASP A 63 9.93 9.13 -3.69
N GLU A 64 8.89 9.55 -2.98
CA GLU A 64 8.70 9.24 -1.55
C GLU A 64 8.28 7.77 -1.29
N TYR A 65 7.62 7.11 -2.23
CA TYR A 65 6.99 5.81 -1.97
C TYR A 65 7.97 4.69 -1.56
N PRO A 66 9.18 4.56 -2.15
CA PRO A 66 10.20 3.62 -1.68
C PRO A 66 10.63 3.90 -0.24
N MET A 67 10.82 5.16 0.12
CA MET A 67 11.19 5.60 1.47
C MET A 67 10.09 5.24 2.49
N LEU A 68 8.81 5.50 2.16
CA LEU A 68 7.68 5.10 3.00
C LEU A 68 7.60 3.58 3.20
N ASN A 69 7.93 2.82 2.16
CA ASN A 69 8.01 1.36 2.22
C ASN A 69 9.10 0.88 3.18
N ASP A 70 10.25 1.55 3.18
CA ASP A 70 11.36 1.23 4.07
C ASP A 70 11.04 1.64 5.52
N PHE A 71 10.42 2.79 5.76
CA PHE A 71 9.94 3.17 7.09
C PHE A 71 8.87 2.21 7.62
N ALA A 72 7.94 1.75 6.78
CA ALA A 72 6.95 0.75 7.16
C ALA A 72 7.60 -0.53 7.67
N LYS A 73 8.68 -1.01 7.03
CA LYS A 73 9.45 -2.18 7.48
C LYS A 73 10.24 -1.88 8.76
N GLN A 74 10.99 -0.77 8.77
CA GLN A 74 11.90 -0.38 9.85
C GLN A 74 11.17 -0.19 11.18
N TYR A 75 10.02 0.49 11.15
CA TYR A 75 9.28 0.86 12.35
C TYR A 75 8.11 -0.08 12.71
N SER A 76 7.81 -1.08 11.86
CA SER A 76 6.82 -2.12 12.18
C SER A 76 7.07 -2.85 13.51
N PRO A 77 8.32 -3.23 13.89
CA PRO A 77 8.59 -3.84 15.19
C PRO A 77 8.29 -2.92 16.38
N GLN A 78 8.26 -1.61 16.16
CA GLN A 78 7.90 -0.61 17.17
C GLN A 78 6.40 -0.28 17.16
N GLY A 79 5.62 -0.98 16.33
CA GLY A 79 4.17 -0.89 16.27
C GLY A 79 3.62 0.06 15.21
N LEU A 80 4.47 0.79 14.45
CA LEU A 80 4.00 1.68 13.39
C LEU A 80 3.12 0.93 12.40
N LYS A 81 1.96 1.49 12.12
CA LYS A 81 1.10 1.13 10.99
C LYS A 81 1.19 2.20 9.92
N VAL A 82 1.30 1.77 8.69
CA VAL A 82 1.27 2.65 7.50
C VAL A 82 0.11 2.23 6.62
N VAL A 83 -0.62 3.18 6.08
CA VAL A 83 -1.73 2.98 5.14
C VAL A 83 -1.58 3.98 4.00
N GLY A 84 -1.68 3.50 2.76
CA GLY A 84 -1.74 4.35 1.57
C GLY A 84 -3.19 4.60 1.16
N VAL A 85 -3.50 5.82 0.74
CA VAL A 85 -4.78 6.18 0.12
C VAL A 85 -4.52 6.83 -1.22
N ASN A 86 -4.94 6.16 -2.27
CA ASN A 86 -4.80 6.64 -3.63
C ASN A 86 -5.95 7.59 -3.99
N LEU A 87 -5.63 8.74 -4.56
CA LEU A 87 -6.56 9.78 -4.98
C LEU A 87 -6.73 9.87 -6.51
N ASP A 88 -6.26 8.86 -7.26
CA ASP A 88 -6.53 8.79 -8.70
C ASP A 88 -8.03 8.71 -8.98
N GLN A 89 -8.41 9.18 -10.17
CA GLN A 89 -9.76 8.97 -10.67
C GLN A 89 -9.91 7.54 -11.25
N ASP A 90 -11.15 7.07 -11.40
CA ASP A 90 -11.42 5.68 -11.84
C ASP A 90 -10.82 5.31 -13.21
N GLY A 91 -10.58 6.29 -14.09
CA GLY A 91 -9.91 6.06 -15.37
C GLY A 91 -8.47 5.56 -15.24
N ASP A 92 -7.84 5.75 -14.09
CA ASP A 92 -6.41 5.53 -13.87
C ASP A 92 -6.10 4.16 -13.21
N LEU A 93 -7.07 3.26 -13.09
CA LEU A 93 -6.89 1.93 -12.49
C LEU A 93 -5.69 1.16 -13.04
N ILE A 94 -5.45 1.23 -14.34
CA ILE A 94 -4.33 0.55 -14.98
C ILE A 94 -3.01 1.15 -14.50
N LEU A 95 -2.93 2.48 -14.39
CA LEU A 95 -1.75 3.19 -13.91
C LEU A 95 -1.49 2.87 -12.43
N MET A 96 -2.55 2.87 -11.62
CA MET A 96 -2.48 2.49 -10.20
C MET A 96 -1.97 1.06 -10.02
N ARG A 97 -2.49 0.08 -10.77
CA ARG A 97 -2.00 -1.31 -10.73
C ARG A 97 -0.53 -1.42 -11.10
N ARG A 98 -0.09 -0.69 -12.15
CA ARG A 98 1.32 -0.61 -12.55
C ARG A 98 2.19 -0.02 -11.45
N PHE A 99 1.72 1.05 -10.82
CA PHE A 99 2.39 1.69 -9.68
C PHE A 99 2.59 0.69 -8.54
N LEU A 100 1.50 0.06 -8.05
CA LEU A 100 1.56 -0.90 -6.95
C LEU A 100 2.42 -2.14 -7.29
N THR A 101 2.39 -2.58 -8.55
CA THR A 101 3.26 -3.68 -9.03
C THR A 101 4.73 -3.27 -9.02
N ARG A 102 5.04 -2.02 -9.37
CA ARG A 102 6.42 -1.50 -9.39
C ARG A 102 6.98 -1.31 -7.99
N TYR A 103 6.25 -0.64 -7.12
CA TYR A 103 6.74 -0.24 -5.79
C TYR A 103 6.50 -1.29 -4.71
N LYS A 104 5.62 -2.26 -4.94
CA LYS A 104 5.33 -3.42 -4.05
C LYS A 104 5.22 -3.01 -2.58
N PRO A 105 4.25 -2.15 -2.22
CA PRO A 105 4.10 -1.69 -0.84
C PRO A 105 3.93 -2.86 0.12
N VAL A 106 4.57 -2.77 1.30
CA VAL A 106 4.41 -3.72 2.41
C VAL A 106 3.26 -3.32 3.32
N PHE A 107 2.55 -2.26 2.99
CA PHE A 107 1.40 -1.73 3.72
C PHE A 107 0.14 -1.71 2.86
N PRO A 108 -1.05 -1.80 3.47
CA PRO A 108 -2.31 -1.78 2.75
C PRO A 108 -2.52 -0.44 2.04
N ASN A 109 -3.16 -0.52 0.88
CA ASN A 109 -3.59 0.64 0.12
C ASN A 109 -5.10 0.61 -0.04
N TYR A 110 -5.71 1.79 -0.05
CA TYR A 110 -7.10 2.06 -0.37
C TYR A 110 -7.17 2.98 -1.58
N ARG A 111 -8.35 3.04 -2.21
CA ARG A 111 -8.65 3.93 -3.32
C ARG A 111 -9.86 4.77 -2.95
N LYS A 112 -9.73 6.10 -3.04
CA LYS A 112 -10.86 6.99 -2.74
C LYS A 112 -12.03 6.69 -3.68
N THR A 113 -13.25 6.64 -3.13
CA THR A 113 -14.47 6.53 -3.93
C THR A 113 -14.72 7.81 -4.73
N LYS A 114 -15.43 7.69 -5.86
CA LYS A 114 -15.98 8.86 -6.56
C LYS A 114 -16.99 9.59 -5.70
N GLY A 115 -17.16 10.88 -5.97
CA GLY A 115 -18.19 11.70 -5.39
C GLY A 115 -17.64 12.82 -4.54
N ASP A 116 -18.12 12.98 -3.34
CA ASP A 116 -17.83 14.12 -2.49
C ASP A 116 -16.34 14.31 -2.16
N GLU A 117 -15.63 14.99 -3.07
CA GLU A 117 -14.21 15.32 -2.90
C GLU A 117 -14.00 16.18 -1.65
N SER A 118 -14.80 17.23 -1.52
CA SER A 118 -14.67 18.20 -0.42
C SER A 118 -14.98 17.54 0.91
N GLY A 119 -16.02 16.70 1.00
CA GLY A 119 -16.36 15.97 2.21
C GLY A 119 -15.27 14.98 2.61
N PHE A 120 -14.68 14.27 1.65
CA PHE A 120 -13.56 13.37 1.93
C PHE A 120 -12.34 14.15 2.44
N ILE A 121 -11.93 15.21 1.74
CA ILE A 121 -10.77 16.04 2.13
C ILE A 121 -10.98 16.63 3.54
N ASN A 122 -12.16 17.17 3.81
CA ASN A 122 -12.50 17.72 5.13
C ASN A 122 -12.54 16.65 6.23
N ALA A 123 -12.92 15.42 5.90
CA ALA A 123 -12.88 14.29 6.84
C ALA A 123 -11.46 13.85 7.21
N VAL A 124 -10.49 14.10 6.34
CA VAL A 124 -9.06 13.89 6.64
C VAL A 124 -8.52 14.99 7.53
N MET A 125 -8.60 16.23 7.05
CA MET A 125 -8.19 17.42 7.81
C MET A 125 -8.91 18.65 7.27
N PRO A 126 -9.71 19.35 8.10
CA PRO A 126 -10.25 20.63 7.71
C PRO A 126 -9.16 21.62 7.31
N GLY A 127 -9.31 22.24 6.14
CA GLY A 127 -8.34 23.19 5.60
C GLY A 127 -7.23 22.56 4.72
N TRP A 128 -7.12 21.24 4.66
CA TRP A 128 -6.31 20.61 3.61
C TRP A 128 -7.03 20.75 2.27
N ASN A 129 -6.30 21.09 1.23
CA ASN A 129 -6.86 21.32 -0.10
C ASN A 129 -6.70 20.13 -1.06
N GLY A 130 -6.26 18.97 -0.56
CA GLY A 130 -5.99 17.78 -1.38
C GLY A 130 -4.62 17.79 -2.06
N ALA A 131 -3.73 18.74 -1.74
CA ALA A 131 -2.36 18.76 -2.29
C ALA A 131 -1.59 17.48 -1.95
N LEU A 132 -0.82 16.97 -2.91
CA LEU A 132 -0.06 15.72 -2.82
C LEU A 132 1.45 15.96 -3.04
N PRO A 133 2.31 15.11 -2.45
CA PRO A 133 2.00 14.09 -1.45
C PRO A 133 1.48 14.68 -0.16
N ALA A 134 0.75 13.90 0.64
CA ALA A 134 0.37 14.31 1.98
C ALA A 134 0.39 13.11 2.93
N SER A 135 0.94 13.31 4.12
CA SER A 135 1.01 12.29 5.16
C SER A 135 0.51 12.81 6.49
N PHE A 136 -0.36 12.05 7.14
CA PHE A 136 -0.98 12.41 8.41
C PHE A 136 -0.61 11.39 9.48
N PHE A 137 -0.27 11.87 10.66
CA PHE A 137 0.25 11.07 11.77
C PHE A 137 -0.77 11.05 12.92
N TYR A 138 -1.20 9.84 13.31
CA TYR A 138 -2.21 9.61 14.34
C TYR A 138 -1.60 8.81 15.49
N SER A 139 -1.66 9.36 16.71
CA SER A 139 -1.24 8.68 17.93
C SER A 139 -2.15 7.50 18.28
N LYS A 140 -1.75 6.70 19.24
CA LYS A 140 -2.47 5.48 19.66
C LYS A 140 -3.92 5.74 20.09
N ASP A 141 -4.24 6.93 20.59
CA ASP A 141 -5.60 7.31 20.94
C ASP A 141 -6.45 7.74 19.72
N GLY A 142 -5.85 7.80 18.53
CA GLY A 142 -6.49 8.24 17.28
C GLY A 142 -6.41 9.75 17.04
N THR A 143 -5.71 10.50 17.89
CA THR A 143 -5.54 11.95 17.70
C THR A 143 -4.52 12.21 16.58
N GLN A 144 -4.88 13.07 15.63
CA GLN A 144 -3.93 13.57 14.64
C GLN A 144 -2.95 14.52 15.32
N ILE A 145 -1.67 14.14 15.35
CA ILE A 145 -0.60 14.88 16.03
C ILE A 145 0.33 15.64 15.08
N GLY A 146 0.21 15.42 13.78
CA GLY A 146 1.02 16.09 12.77
C GLY A 146 0.62 15.73 11.36
N HIS A 147 1.18 16.46 10.42
CA HIS A 147 1.05 16.19 8.98
C HIS A 147 2.24 16.75 8.21
N LEU A 148 2.52 16.17 7.05
CA LEU A 148 3.43 16.68 6.03
C LEU A 148 2.61 16.85 4.75
N VAL A 149 2.68 18.01 4.10
CA VAL A 149 2.02 18.28 2.81
C VAL A 149 3.04 18.86 1.86
N GLY A 150 3.13 18.27 0.68
CA GLY A 150 4.22 18.48 -0.27
C GLY A 150 5.38 17.52 -0.02
N GLU A 151 6.34 17.53 -0.94
CA GLU A 151 7.54 16.70 -0.87
C GLU A 151 8.31 16.91 0.44
N SER A 152 8.73 15.81 1.06
CA SER A 152 9.50 15.81 2.30
C SER A 152 10.63 14.80 2.23
N ASP A 153 11.77 15.15 2.81
CA ASP A 153 12.94 14.29 2.82
C ASP A 153 12.88 13.20 3.90
N HIS A 154 13.86 12.29 3.84
CA HIS A 154 13.98 11.17 4.76
C HIS A 154 14.06 11.63 6.23
N ASP A 155 14.85 12.66 6.54
CA ASP A 155 15.09 13.07 7.91
C ASP A 155 13.83 13.71 8.53
N THR A 156 13.06 14.44 7.73
CA THR A 156 11.77 15.02 8.12
C THR A 156 10.75 13.92 8.45
N TYR A 157 10.64 12.90 7.60
CA TYR A 157 9.78 11.74 7.88
C TYR A 157 10.25 10.94 9.10
N ASP A 158 11.55 10.67 9.23
CA ASP A 158 12.12 9.93 10.36
C ASP A 158 11.82 10.63 11.68
N ALA A 159 12.04 11.94 11.73
CA ALA A 159 11.75 12.76 12.92
C ALA A 159 10.25 12.73 13.29
N ALA A 160 9.36 12.88 12.29
CA ALA A 160 7.92 12.82 12.51
C ALA A 160 7.45 11.43 13.00
N ILE A 161 7.98 10.35 12.44
CA ILE A 161 7.68 8.97 12.86
C ILE A 161 8.20 8.72 14.29
N ARG A 162 9.42 9.13 14.63
CA ARG A 162 9.95 9.00 16.00
C ARG A 162 9.11 9.76 17.02
N MET A 163 8.68 10.97 16.68
CA MET A 163 7.76 11.75 17.51
C MET A 163 6.43 11.01 17.68
N LEU A 164 5.87 10.43 16.61
CA LEU A 164 4.65 9.63 16.65
C LEU A 164 4.80 8.42 17.59
N LEU A 165 5.90 7.69 17.49
CA LEU A 165 6.17 6.48 18.29
C LEU A 165 6.36 6.78 19.78
N SER A 166 6.72 8.02 20.15
CA SER A 166 6.89 8.46 21.54
C SER A 166 5.58 8.81 22.25
N LYS A 167 4.44 8.80 21.53
CA LYS A 167 3.09 9.10 22.02
C LYS A 167 2.27 7.82 22.19
#